data_ce6c659c407c399a08256c493bcc6d55
#
_entry.id   ce6c659c407c399a08256c493bcc6d55
#
_cell.length_a   1.000
_cell.length_b   1.000
_cell.length_c   1.000
_cell.angle_alpha   90.00
_cell.angle_beta   90.00
_cell.angle_gamma   90.00
#
_symmetry.space_group_name_H-M   'P 1'
#
loop_
_entity.id
_entity.type
_entity.pdbx_description
1 polymer ?
#
loop_
_entity_poly.entity_id
_entity_poly.type
_entity_poly.pdbx_seq_one_letter_code
_entity_poly.pdbx_strand_id
1 'polypeptide(L)'
;MNRRKFIEQTATVTFGLACMPSLLTAKQKQEIIFGHNNKRYRIDTKWGVLDFNRYPVKDCHEMVQDSKGRIILLTNETKNNIITYDKKGKLITTWGSEYPGAHGLTIFNENGEEVLFICDNNRHQVIKTTLDGRVLLTLNYPKETGEYSKPDEYVPTETTIAPNGDIYVADGYGKDFIIQYDYKGTYIRHFGGRGTEEKHLKNAHGICYDNRDKNNPVLIVTSREQHAFKRYTLDGK
;
A
#
# COMPACT_ATOMS: atom_id res chain seq x y z
N MET A 1 7.72 -9.45 33.80
CA MET A 1 7.93 -8.15 34.47
C MET A 1 6.75 -7.27 34.16
N ASN A 2 5.97 -6.86 35.16
CA ASN A 2 4.61 -6.33 34.98
C ASN A 2 4.64 -4.85 34.62
N ARG A 3 3.90 -4.42 33.58
CA ARG A 3 3.87 -3.07 33.00
C ARG A 3 3.52 -1.92 33.98
N ARG A 4 3.05 -2.23 35.18
CA ARG A 4 2.67 -1.24 36.22
C ARG A 4 3.82 -0.74 37.10
N LYS A 5 5.01 -1.36 37.08
CA LYS A 5 6.16 -0.96 37.91
C LYS A 5 7.10 0.06 37.27
N PHE A 6 6.84 0.49 36.06
CA PHE A 6 7.70 1.46 35.34
C PHE A 6 7.32 2.92 35.60
N ILE A 7 6.19 3.20 36.25
CA ILE A 7 5.65 4.57 36.40
C ILE A 7 5.91 5.16 37.80
N GLU A 8 6.33 4.40 38.79
CA GLU A 8 6.42 4.85 40.19
C GLU A 8 7.79 5.30 40.69
N GLN A 9 8.80 5.46 39.86
CA GLN A 9 10.12 5.92 40.28
C GLN A 9 10.50 7.29 39.73
N THR A 10 9.68 8.31 39.95
CA THR A 10 10.14 9.70 39.78
C THR A 10 9.31 10.66 40.65
N ALA A 11 9.51 10.61 41.94
CA ALA A 11 9.18 11.74 42.78
C ALA A 11 9.96 11.62 44.12
N THR A 12 11.04 12.35 44.27
CA THR A 12 11.38 13.10 45.46
C THR A 12 12.83 13.59 45.33
N VAL A 13 13.06 14.86 45.01
CA VAL A 13 14.22 15.61 45.47
C VAL A 13 13.76 17.02 45.87
N THR A 14 14.05 17.32 47.09
CA THR A 14 13.65 18.45 47.87
C THR A 14 14.41 19.75 47.51
N PHE A 15 13.77 20.89 47.73
CA PHE A 15 14.19 22.28 47.63
C PHE A 15 15.59 22.62 48.12
N GLY A 16 16.29 23.41 47.32
CA GLY A 16 17.40 24.26 47.70
C GLY A 16 17.38 25.53 46.84
N LEU A 17 16.89 26.68 47.40
CA LEU A 17 16.97 27.97 46.72
C LEU A 17 18.42 28.44 46.66
N ALA A 18 18.94 28.61 45.46
CA ALA A 18 20.07 29.49 45.17
C ALA A 18 19.78 30.20 43.85
N CYS A 19 19.75 31.52 43.87
CA CYS A 19 19.61 32.37 42.71
C CYS A 19 20.74 32.13 41.73
N MET A 20 20.44 31.48 40.61
CA MET A 20 21.28 31.46 39.43
C MET A 20 20.50 32.00 38.22
N PRO A 21 21.16 32.77 37.33
CA PRO A 21 20.49 33.31 36.15
C PRO A 21 19.95 32.17 35.31
N SER A 22 18.70 32.29 34.89
CA SER A 22 17.99 31.36 34.07
C SER A 22 18.72 31.16 32.72
N LEU A 23 19.62 30.18 32.67
CA LEU A 23 19.98 29.58 31.43
C LEU A 23 18.70 28.90 30.88
N LEU A 24 18.08 29.51 29.91
CA LEU A 24 17.08 28.88 29.04
C LEU A 24 17.74 27.69 28.36
N THR A 25 17.80 26.55 29.04
CA THR A 25 18.09 25.27 28.39
C THR A 25 16.89 24.99 27.51
N ALA A 26 17.04 25.23 26.21
CA ALA A 26 16.13 24.73 25.22
C ALA A 26 15.99 23.24 25.50
N LYS A 27 14.79 22.81 25.92
CA LYS A 27 14.46 21.37 26.11
C LYS A 27 14.75 20.67 24.79
N GLN A 28 15.91 20.03 24.72
CA GLN A 28 16.27 19.24 23.55
C GLN A 28 15.15 18.19 23.37
N LYS A 29 14.35 18.35 22.33
CA LYS A 29 13.24 17.46 22.04
C LYS A 29 13.87 16.10 21.78
N GLN A 30 13.73 15.19 22.74
CA GLN A 30 14.31 13.86 22.65
C GLN A 30 13.76 13.19 21.40
N GLU A 31 14.62 12.94 20.42
CA GLU A 31 14.24 12.26 19.20
C GLU A 31 13.86 10.81 19.54
N ILE A 32 12.66 10.40 19.12
CA ILE A 32 12.21 9.03 19.30
C ILE A 32 12.77 8.21 18.15
N ILE A 33 13.64 7.25 18.49
CA ILE A 33 14.26 6.33 17.55
C ILE A 33 13.52 4.99 17.63
N PHE A 34 13.05 4.49 16.49
CA PHE A 34 12.39 3.19 16.34
C PHE A 34 13.36 2.15 15.75
N GLY A 35 12.99 0.86 15.85
CA GLY A 35 13.75 -0.24 15.29
C GLY A 35 14.66 -0.92 16.31
N HIS A 36 15.41 -1.92 15.83
CA HIS A 36 16.32 -2.74 16.65
C HIS A 36 17.59 -3.06 15.88
N ASN A 37 18.62 -3.47 16.60
CA ASN A 37 19.96 -3.77 16.06
C ASN A 37 20.51 -2.59 15.21
N ASN A 38 20.96 -2.87 14.00
CA ASN A 38 21.47 -1.90 13.04
C ASN A 38 20.37 -1.22 12.19
N LYS A 39 19.09 -1.58 12.37
CA LYS A 39 17.94 -0.99 11.67
C LYS A 39 17.28 0.04 12.58
N ARG A 40 17.76 1.28 12.49
CA ARG A 40 17.28 2.41 13.28
C ARG A 40 16.59 3.43 12.38
N TYR A 41 15.43 3.94 12.82
CA TYR A 41 14.59 4.83 12.05
C TYR A 41 14.12 6.00 12.91
N ARG A 42 14.02 7.17 12.31
CA ARG A 42 13.39 8.35 12.86
C ARG A 42 12.13 8.66 12.05
N ILE A 43 11.05 9.01 12.74
CA ILE A 43 9.86 9.51 12.08
C ILE A 43 10.01 11.02 11.85
N ASP A 44 9.94 11.43 10.60
CA ASP A 44 9.82 12.85 10.25
C ASP A 44 8.33 13.21 10.14
N THR A 45 7.79 13.77 11.22
CA THR A 45 6.39 14.19 11.28
C THR A 45 6.09 15.47 10.50
N LYS A 46 7.10 16.09 9.90
CA LYS A 46 6.95 17.30 9.09
C LYS A 46 7.12 17.04 7.60
N TRP A 47 7.43 15.81 7.23
CA TRP A 47 7.48 15.40 5.85
C TRP A 47 6.05 15.34 5.26
N GLY A 48 5.89 15.61 3.97
CA GLY A 48 4.58 15.56 3.32
C GLY A 48 3.73 16.81 3.62
N VAL A 49 4.30 18.01 3.46
CA VAL A 49 3.57 19.26 3.69
C VAL A 49 2.42 19.42 2.70
N LEU A 50 1.20 19.44 3.21
CA LEU A 50 -0.04 19.53 2.44
C LEU A 50 -0.98 20.57 3.09
N ASP A 51 -1.57 21.43 2.27
CA ASP A 51 -2.69 22.26 2.68
C ASP A 51 -3.99 21.43 2.59
N PHE A 52 -4.44 20.89 3.71
CA PHE A 52 -5.62 20.00 3.76
C PHE A 52 -6.93 20.70 3.38
N ASN A 53 -7.01 22.03 3.45
CA ASN A 53 -8.18 22.78 2.98
C ASN A 53 -8.27 22.74 1.45
N ARG A 54 -7.12 22.81 0.78
CA ARG A 54 -7.02 22.79 -0.68
C ARG A 54 -6.92 21.38 -1.23
N TYR A 55 -6.19 20.52 -0.55
CA TYR A 55 -5.90 19.14 -0.94
C TYR A 55 -6.27 18.20 0.21
N PRO A 56 -7.56 17.97 0.45
CA PRO A 56 -7.99 17.05 1.49
C PRO A 56 -7.51 15.64 1.17
N VAL A 57 -7.35 14.84 2.22
CA VAL A 57 -7.08 13.40 2.13
C VAL A 57 -8.11 12.67 2.99
N LYS A 58 -8.38 11.44 2.62
CA LYS A 58 -9.22 10.54 3.40
C LYS A 58 -8.40 9.28 3.70
N ASP A 59 -8.89 8.09 3.42
CA ASP A 59 -8.12 6.87 3.65
C ASP A 59 -6.92 6.82 2.68
N CYS A 60 -5.71 7.01 3.21
CA CYS A 60 -4.46 6.92 2.45
C CYS A 60 -3.93 5.50 2.58
N HIS A 61 -4.22 4.66 1.60
CA HIS A 61 -3.98 3.24 1.70
C HIS A 61 -2.58 2.82 1.25
N GLU A 62 -2.09 3.40 0.18
CA GLU A 62 -0.86 2.94 -0.45
C GLU A 62 -0.01 4.12 -0.95
N MET A 63 1.29 3.89 -1.08
CA MET A 63 2.20 4.81 -1.74
C MET A 63 3.28 4.05 -2.48
N VAL A 64 3.73 4.61 -3.60
CA VAL A 64 4.82 4.09 -4.41
C VAL A 64 5.87 5.16 -4.66
N GLN A 65 7.10 4.74 -5.00
CA GLN A 65 8.17 5.63 -5.41
C GLN A 65 8.48 5.40 -6.88
N ASP A 66 8.52 6.49 -7.65
CA ASP A 66 8.92 6.43 -9.06
C ASP A 66 10.44 6.43 -9.25
N SER A 67 10.90 6.23 -10.48
CA SER A 67 12.32 6.19 -10.84
C SER A 67 13.06 7.54 -10.59
N LYS A 68 12.32 8.64 -10.51
CA LYS A 68 12.85 9.98 -10.16
C LYS A 68 12.91 10.19 -8.65
N GLY A 69 12.41 9.22 -7.88
CA GLY A 69 12.35 9.24 -6.41
C GLY A 69 11.24 10.12 -5.85
N ARG A 70 10.22 10.45 -6.65
CA ARG A 70 9.01 11.10 -6.16
C ARG A 70 8.14 10.08 -5.46
N ILE A 71 7.43 10.49 -4.42
CA ILE A 71 6.48 9.65 -3.71
C ILE A 71 5.07 9.95 -4.23
N ILE A 72 4.39 8.92 -4.66
CA ILE A 72 3.03 8.97 -5.17
C ILE A 72 2.13 8.30 -4.14
N LEU A 73 1.24 9.07 -3.53
CA LEU A 73 0.30 8.63 -2.50
C LEU A 73 -1.08 8.45 -3.13
N LEU A 74 -1.74 7.35 -2.80
CA LEU A 74 -3.14 7.08 -3.14
C LEU A 74 -4.05 7.38 -1.96
N THR A 75 -5.17 8.04 -2.22
CA THR A 75 -6.27 8.25 -1.27
C THR A 75 -7.63 8.09 -1.96
N ASN A 76 -8.64 7.68 -1.23
CA ASN A 76 -10.01 7.61 -1.75
C ASN A 76 -10.78 8.95 -1.64
N GLU A 77 -10.08 10.05 -1.39
CA GLU A 77 -10.62 11.40 -1.48
C GLU A 77 -10.79 11.82 -2.95
N THR A 78 -12.02 11.98 -3.39
CA THR A 78 -12.35 12.24 -4.81
C THR A 78 -12.06 13.66 -5.30
N LYS A 79 -11.53 14.53 -4.49
CA LYS A 79 -10.98 15.80 -4.96
C LYS A 79 -9.55 15.66 -5.50
N ASN A 80 -8.83 14.65 -5.06
CA ASN A 80 -7.44 14.39 -5.46
C ASN A 80 -6.99 12.97 -5.05
N ASN A 81 -7.38 11.98 -5.81
CA ASN A 81 -7.06 10.57 -5.51
C ASN A 81 -5.54 10.30 -5.47
N ILE A 82 -4.77 10.99 -6.29
CA ILE A 82 -3.31 10.84 -6.37
C ILE A 82 -2.64 12.15 -5.97
N ILE A 83 -1.67 12.04 -5.08
CA ILE A 83 -0.86 13.15 -4.59
C ILE A 83 0.61 12.81 -4.79
N THR A 84 1.34 13.62 -5.56
CA THR A 84 2.75 13.40 -5.83
C THR A 84 3.61 14.40 -5.06
N TYR A 85 4.58 13.88 -4.29
CA TYR A 85 5.56 14.67 -3.56
C TYR A 85 6.97 14.50 -4.14
N ASP A 86 7.80 15.51 -3.98
CA ASP A 86 9.24 15.34 -4.15
C ASP A 86 9.86 14.58 -2.95
N LYS A 87 11.16 14.25 -3.05
CA LYS A 87 11.89 13.55 -1.97
C LYS A 87 11.92 14.31 -0.63
N LYS A 88 11.65 15.61 -0.64
CA LYS A 88 11.62 16.46 0.56
C LYS A 88 10.22 16.62 1.13
N GLY A 89 9.22 15.96 0.54
CA GLY A 89 7.82 16.05 0.96
C GLY A 89 7.08 17.30 0.46
N LYS A 90 7.65 18.05 -0.51
CA LYS A 90 6.96 19.16 -1.13
C LYS A 90 5.99 18.64 -2.17
N LEU A 91 4.75 19.11 -2.14
CA LEU A 91 3.73 18.81 -3.14
C LEU A 91 4.20 19.23 -4.54
N ILE A 92 4.12 18.32 -5.50
CA ILE A 92 4.38 18.55 -6.92
C ILE A 92 3.06 18.73 -7.68
N THR A 93 2.17 17.74 -7.59
CA THR A 93 0.89 17.73 -8.30
C THR A 93 -0.13 16.82 -7.62
N THR A 94 -1.39 17.02 -7.96
CA THR A 94 -2.50 16.13 -7.59
C THR A 94 -3.38 15.89 -8.80
N TRP A 95 -4.01 14.73 -8.86
CA TRP A 95 -5.00 14.41 -9.90
C TRP A 95 -5.94 13.28 -9.44
N GLY A 96 -6.97 12.99 -10.24
CA GLY A 96 -7.96 11.94 -10.03
C GLY A 96 -9.13 12.40 -9.15
N SER A 97 -10.31 12.06 -9.61
CA SER A 97 -11.58 12.31 -8.91
C SER A 97 -12.54 11.13 -9.05
N GLU A 98 -12.12 10.09 -9.77
CA GLU A 98 -12.97 9.01 -10.24
C GLU A 98 -12.83 7.73 -9.41
N TYR A 99 -11.98 7.72 -8.38
CA TYR A 99 -11.62 6.52 -7.62
C TYR A 99 -12.11 6.57 -6.16
N PRO A 100 -13.44 6.47 -5.92
CA PRO A 100 -14.02 6.60 -4.56
C PRO A 100 -13.68 5.44 -3.64
N GLY A 101 -13.26 4.31 -4.19
CA GLY A 101 -12.82 3.12 -3.47
C GLY A 101 -11.33 2.83 -3.65
N ALA A 102 -10.52 3.86 -3.96
CA ALA A 102 -9.08 3.71 -4.18
C ALA A 102 -8.40 3.01 -2.99
N HIS A 103 -7.75 1.86 -3.24
CA HIS A 103 -7.17 0.99 -2.21
C HIS A 103 -5.74 0.57 -2.52
N GLY A 104 -5.50 -0.27 -3.51
CA GLY A 104 -4.16 -0.71 -3.92
C GLY A 104 -3.53 0.21 -4.96
N LEU A 105 -2.22 0.38 -4.90
CA LEU A 105 -1.44 1.18 -5.86
C LEU A 105 -0.12 0.48 -6.20
N THR A 106 0.01 0.02 -7.42
CA THR A 106 1.26 -0.56 -7.92
C THR A 106 1.86 0.34 -8.99
N ILE A 107 3.18 0.54 -8.95
CA ILE A 107 3.94 1.15 -10.05
C ILE A 107 4.69 0.07 -10.81
N PHE A 108 4.69 0.16 -12.13
CA PHE A 108 5.40 -0.76 -13.01
C PHE A 108 6.10 -0.01 -14.14
N ASN A 109 7.32 -0.44 -14.47
CA ASN A 109 8.04 0.08 -15.63
C ASN A 109 7.73 -0.79 -16.84
N GLU A 110 6.95 -0.25 -17.77
CA GLU A 110 6.58 -0.91 -19.02
C GLU A 110 7.40 -0.34 -20.16
N ASN A 111 8.42 -1.09 -20.57
CA ASN A 111 9.29 -0.70 -21.70
C ASN A 111 9.94 0.68 -21.57
N GLY A 112 10.27 1.10 -20.36
CA GLY A 112 10.89 2.40 -20.07
C GLY A 112 9.91 3.49 -19.63
N GLU A 113 8.61 3.25 -19.71
CA GLU A 113 7.58 4.16 -19.21
C GLU A 113 6.97 3.61 -17.92
N GLU A 114 6.88 4.45 -16.90
CA GLU A 114 6.24 4.07 -15.64
C GLU A 114 4.74 4.27 -15.72
N VAL A 115 4.00 3.28 -15.27
CA VAL A 115 2.54 3.26 -15.20
C VAL A 115 2.07 2.91 -13.79
N LEU A 116 0.87 3.34 -13.43
CA LEU A 116 0.21 3.01 -12.18
C LEU A 116 -0.93 2.02 -12.43
N PHE A 117 -1.10 1.09 -11.49
CA PHE A 117 -2.31 0.26 -11.37
C PHE A 117 -3.01 0.65 -10.09
N ILE A 118 -4.28 1.02 -10.18
CA ILE A 118 -5.13 1.45 -9.08
C ILE A 118 -6.25 0.43 -8.91
N CYS A 119 -6.32 -0.20 -7.73
CA CYS A 119 -7.48 -0.99 -7.35
C CYS A 119 -8.57 -0.07 -6.77
N ASP A 120 -9.76 -0.11 -7.32
CA ASP A 120 -10.92 0.63 -6.81
C ASP A 120 -12.00 -0.35 -6.34
N ASN A 121 -12.18 -0.41 -5.02
CA ASN A 121 -13.10 -1.33 -4.36
C ASN A 121 -14.56 -1.00 -4.67
N ASN A 122 -14.91 0.29 -4.79
CA ASN A 122 -16.28 0.73 -5.02
C ASN A 122 -16.68 0.65 -6.49
N ARG A 123 -15.72 0.77 -7.39
CA ARG A 123 -15.94 0.60 -8.84
C ARG A 123 -15.80 -0.85 -9.29
N HIS A 124 -15.26 -1.72 -8.42
CA HIS A 124 -15.03 -3.14 -8.74
C HIS A 124 -14.14 -3.29 -9.98
N GLN A 125 -13.06 -2.50 -10.01
CA GLN A 125 -12.17 -2.38 -11.17
C GLN A 125 -10.70 -2.26 -10.73
N VAL A 126 -9.81 -2.63 -11.64
CA VAL A 126 -8.41 -2.21 -11.61
C VAL A 126 -8.16 -1.33 -12.82
N ILE A 127 -7.56 -0.17 -12.60
CA ILE A 127 -7.33 0.84 -13.64
C ILE A 127 -5.82 1.03 -13.81
N LYS A 128 -5.31 0.86 -15.04
CA LYS A 128 -3.95 1.20 -15.42
C LYS A 128 -3.93 2.62 -15.97
N THR A 129 -3.03 3.45 -15.46
CA THR A 129 -2.87 4.85 -15.91
C THR A 129 -1.41 5.19 -16.15
N THR A 130 -1.15 6.27 -16.88
CA THR A 130 0.12 6.98 -16.84
C THR A 130 0.29 7.68 -15.47
N LEU A 131 1.51 8.17 -15.16
CA LEU A 131 1.75 8.89 -13.90
C LEU A 131 0.97 10.21 -13.78
N ASP A 132 0.47 10.74 -14.88
CA ASP A 132 -0.36 11.96 -14.96
C ASP A 132 -1.86 11.69 -15.07
N GLY A 133 -2.28 10.41 -15.00
CA GLY A 133 -3.67 10.01 -14.85
C GLY A 133 -4.40 9.66 -16.16
N ARG A 134 -3.75 9.62 -17.32
CA ARG A 134 -4.39 9.14 -18.55
C ARG A 134 -4.63 7.64 -18.45
N VAL A 135 -5.89 7.20 -18.53
CA VAL A 135 -6.27 5.79 -18.48
C VAL A 135 -5.76 5.05 -19.72
N LEU A 136 -5.09 3.92 -19.49
CA LEU A 136 -4.52 3.05 -20.52
C LEU A 136 -5.30 1.73 -20.64
N LEU A 137 -5.79 1.19 -19.51
CA LEU A 137 -6.53 -0.06 -19.44
C LEU A 137 -7.48 -0.02 -18.24
N THR A 138 -8.64 -0.65 -18.38
CA THR A 138 -9.56 -0.91 -17.26
C THR A 138 -9.91 -2.39 -17.23
N LEU A 139 -9.57 -3.07 -16.13
CA LEU A 139 -10.00 -4.42 -15.84
C LEU A 139 -11.29 -4.35 -15.02
N ASN A 140 -12.39 -4.80 -15.60
CA ASN A 140 -13.67 -4.92 -14.92
C ASN A 140 -13.71 -6.21 -14.07
N TYR A 141 -14.82 -6.45 -13.37
CA TYR A 141 -14.98 -7.71 -12.67
C TYR A 141 -14.84 -8.89 -13.64
N PRO A 142 -14.13 -9.97 -13.24
CA PRO A 142 -13.70 -11.02 -14.14
C PRO A 142 -14.81 -12.09 -14.36
N LYS A 143 -15.82 -11.75 -15.15
CA LYS A 143 -16.93 -12.67 -15.47
C LYS A 143 -16.46 -13.98 -16.15
N GLU A 144 -15.31 -13.93 -16.81
CA GLU A 144 -14.70 -15.08 -17.52
C GLU A 144 -14.30 -16.19 -16.54
N THR A 145 -14.13 -15.90 -15.27
CA THR A 145 -13.85 -16.90 -14.23
C THR A 145 -15.01 -17.84 -13.97
N GLY A 146 -16.26 -17.38 -14.23
CA GLY A 146 -17.48 -18.07 -13.82
C GLY A 146 -17.78 -18.00 -12.31
N GLU A 147 -16.89 -17.38 -11.53
CA GLU A 147 -17.01 -17.31 -10.08
C GLU A 147 -17.88 -16.13 -9.60
N TYR A 148 -17.99 -15.07 -10.39
CA TYR A 148 -18.70 -13.85 -10.04
C TYR A 148 -20.01 -13.74 -10.84
N SER A 149 -21.14 -13.58 -10.13
CA SER A 149 -22.44 -13.42 -10.75
C SER A 149 -22.78 -11.95 -11.06
N LYS A 150 -22.12 -11.02 -10.34
CA LYS A 150 -22.32 -9.56 -10.46
C LYS A 150 -21.06 -8.78 -10.04
N PRO A 151 -20.92 -7.52 -10.48
CA PRO A 151 -19.71 -6.73 -10.22
C PRO A 151 -19.36 -6.57 -8.74
N ASP A 152 -20.34 -6.34 -7.87
CA ASP A 152 -20.15 -6.07 -6.45
C ASP A 152 -19.62 -7.25 -5.62
N GLU A 153 -19.55 -8.45 -6.21
CA GLU A 153 -18.86 -9.59 -5.63
C GLU A 153 -17.33 -9.55 -5.82
N TYR A 154 -16.83 -8.70 -6.73
CA TYR A 154 -15.42 -8.49 -6.99
C TYR A 154 -14.94 -7.19 -6.33
N VAL A 155 -14.02 -7.30 -5.37
CA VAL A 155 -13.55 -6.16 -4.58
C VAL A 155 -12.02 -6.21 -4.48
N PRO A 156 -11.31 -5.74 -5.54
CA PRO A 156 -9.86 -5.90 -5.67
C PRO A 156 -9.12 -5.07 -4.62
N THR A 157 -8.12 -5.67 -3.98
CA THR A 157 -7.34 -5.05 -2.92
C THR A 157 -5.97 -4.58 -3.39
N GLU A 158 -5.27 -5.38 -4.21
CA GLU A 158 -3.91 -5.10 -4.62
C GLU A 158 -3.57 -5.78 -5.94
N THR A 159 -2.53 -5.26 -6.62
CA THR A 159 -1.97 -5.85 -7.84
C THR A 159 -0.48 -6.12 -7.72
N THR A 160 0.03 -7.01 -8.54
CA THR A 160 1.44 -7.11 -8.86
C THR A 160 1.63 -7.47 -10.32
N ILE A 161 2.72 -6.98 -10.92
CA ILE A 161 2.98 -7.19 -12.34
C ILE A 161 4.25 -8.01 -12.49
N ALA A 162 4.16 -9.12 -13.23
CA ALA A 162 5.32 -9.94 -13.55
C ALA A 162 6.15 -9.30 -14.68
N PRO A 163 7.44 -9.66 -14.84
CA PRO A 163 8.31 -9.06 -15.87
C PRO A 163 7.84 -9.22 -17.32
N ASN A 164 7.01 -10.24 -17.61
CA ASN A 164 6.39 -10.44 -18.92
C ASN A 164 5.15 -9.55 -19.14
N GLY A 165 4.80 -8.73 -18.15
CA GLY A 165 3.64 -7.84 -18.17
C GLY A 165 2.34 -8.47 -17.66
N ASP A 166 2.33 -9.76 -17.27
CA ASP A 166 1.14 -10.38 -16.69
C ASP A 166 0.74 -9.67 -15.38
N ILE A 167 -0.55 -9.41 -15.26
CA ILE A 167 -1.16 -8.68 -14.16
C ILE A 167 -1.82 -9.69 -13.23
N TYR A 168 -1.44 -9.67 -11.96
CA TYR A 168 -2.08 -10.47 -10.91
C TYR A 168 -2.84 -9.56 -9.98
N VAL A 169 -4.12 -9.84 -9.80
CA VAL A 169 -5.01 -9.05 -8.95
C VAL A 169 -5.50 -9.90 -7.78
N ALA A 170 -5.32 -9.42 -6.57
CA ALA A 170 -5.89 -10.01 -5.37
C ALA A 170 -7.30 -9.45 -5.14
N ASP A 171 -8.30 -10.32 -5.09
CA ASP A 171 -9.71 -9.98 -4.80
C ASP A 171 -10.02 -10.20 -3.30
N GLY A 172 -9.26 -9.54 -2.43
CA GLY A 172 -9.23 -9.87 -1.01
C GLY A 172 -10.45 -9.42 -0.20
N TYR A 173 -11.27 -8.51 -0.70
CA TYR A 173 -12.54 -8.14 -0.08
C TYR A 173 -13.75 -8.75 -0.81
N GLY A 174 -13.52 -9.43 -1.93
CA GLY A 174 -14.50 -10.20 -2.66
C GLY A 174 -14.47 -11.69 -2.29
N LYS A 175 -14.03 -12.53 -3.21
CA LYS A 175 -14.01 -14.00 -3.06
C LYS A 175 -12.63 -14.60 -2.79
N ASP A 176 -11.63 -13.78 -2.53
CA ASP A 176 -10.25 -14.20 -2.19
C ASP A 176 -9.49 -14.92 -3.33
N PHE A 177 -9.89 -14.71 -4.57
CA PHE A 177 -9.13 -15.21 -5.70
C PHE A 177 -7.94 -14.31 -6.03
N ILE A 178 -6.90 -14.92 -6.59
CA ILE A 178 -5.87 -14.24 -7.36
C ILE A 178 -6.20 -14.45 -8.83
N ILE A 179 -6.43 -13.36 -9.56
CA ILE A 179 -6.82 -13.39 -10.96
C ILE A 179 -5.62 -12.95 -11.80
N GLN A 180 -5.25 -13.76 -12.80
CA GLN A 180 -4.17 -13.47 -13.75
C GLN A 180 -4.75 -13.01 -15.07
N TYR A 181 -4.23 -11.89 -15.56
CA TYR A 181 -4.46 -11.36 -16.91
C TYR A 181 -3.14 -11.22 -17.65
N ASP A 182 -3.19 -11.24 -18.97
CA ASP A 182 -2.05 -10.81 -19.78
C ASP A 182 -1.87 -9.27 -19.73
N TYR A 183 -0.80 -8.75 -20.35
CA TYR A 183 -0.51 -7.32 -20.38
C TYR A 183 -1.58 -6.47 -21.11
N LYS A 184 -2.46 -7.11 -21.91
CA LYS A 184 -3.60 -6.47 -22.60
C LYS A 184 -4.88 -6.49 -21.78
N GLY A 185 -4.86 -7.18 -20.63
CA GLY A 185 -6.03 -7.35 -19.79
C GLY A 185 -6.92 -8.53 -20.17
N THR A 186 -6.42 -9.46 -20.99
CA THR A 186 -7.12 -10.70 -21.32
C THR A 186 -6.98 -11.68 -20.15
N TYR A 187 -8.11 -12.19 -19.65
CA TYR A 187 -8.12 -13.20 -18.59
C TYR A 187 -7.35 -14.47 -19.00
N ILE A 188 -6.50 -14.96 -18.09
CA ILE A 188 -5.74 -16.19 -18.28
C ILE A 188 -6.26 -17.29 -17.35
N ARG A 189 -6.30 -17.03 -16.03
CA ARG A 189 -6.73 -17.98 -15.00
C ARG A 189 -7.01 -17.28 -13.68
N HIS A 190 -7.52 -18.01 -12.73
CA HIS A 190 -7.58 -17.62 -11.32
C HIS A 190 -7.23 -18.83 -10.43
N PHE A 191 -6.88 -18.55 -9.19
CA PHE A 191 -6.54 -19.56 -8.17
C PHE A 191 -6.71 -18.95 -6.76
N GLY A 192 -6.47 -19.78 -5.74
CA GLY A 192 -6.75 -19.38 -4.35
C GLY A 192 -8.23 -19.58 -4.04
N GLY A 193 -8.94 -18.47 -3.85
CA GLY A 193 -10.35 -18.48 -3.43
C GLY A 193 -10.52 -18.65 -1.92
N ARG A 194 -11.70 -18.27 -1.43
CA ARG A 194 -12.01 -18.32 0.00
C ARG A 194 -12.08 -19.75 0.50
N GLY A 195 -11.35 -20.06 1.58
CA GLY A 195 -11.39 -21.38 2.18
C GLY A 195 -10.38 -21.59 3.30
N THR A 196 -10.29 -22.83 3.77
CA THR A 196 -9.43 -23.22 4.90
C THR A 196 -8.28 -24.15 4.51
N GLU A 197 -8.32 -24.72 3.29
CA GLU A 197 -7.25 -25.57 2.79
C GLU A 197 -5.98 -24.75 2.53
N GLU A 198 -4.85 -25.44 2.39
CA GLU A 198 -3.55 -24.80 2.16
C GLU A 198 -3.53 -23.86 0.97
N LYS A 199 -4.18 -24.25 -0.12
CA LYS A 199 -4.30 -23.45 -1.36
C LYS A 199 -5.29 -22.30 -1.27
N HIS A 200 -6.14 -22.23 -0.23
CA HIS A 200 -7.16 -21.19 -0.09
C HIS A 200 -6.66 -20.00 0.71
N LEU A 201 -7.32 -18.87 0.52
CA LEU A 201 -7.03 -17.59 1.15
C LEU A 201 -8.20 -17.14 2.03
N LYS A 202 -7.92 -16.25 2.97
CA LYS A 202 -8.90 -15.47 3.70
C LYS A 202 -8.41 -14.05 3.82
N ASN A 203 -9.08 -13.16 3.13
CA ASN A 203 -8.72 -11.78 2.96
C ASN A 203 -7.32 -11.65 2.32
N ALA A 204 -7.26 -11.95 1.03
CA ALA A 204 -6.07 -11.82 0.18
C ALA A 204 -5.73 -10.34 -0.02
N HIS A 205 -5.14 -9.71 1.01
CA HIS A 205 -5.05 -8.25 1.10
C HIS A 205 -3.91 -7.65 0.27
N GLY A 206 -2.73 -8.24 0.33
CA GLY A 206 -1.57 -7.78 -0.44
C GLY A 206 -0.99 -8.91 -1.27
N ILE A 207 -0.40 -8.58 -2.40
CA ILE A 207 0.28 -9.51 -3.29
C ILE A 207 1.57 -8.87 -3.81
N CYS A 208 2.65 -9.63 -3.90
CA CYS A 208 3.86 -9.17 -4.57
C CYS A 208 4.51 -10.29 -5.38
N TYR A 209 5.12 -9.90 -6.49
CA TYR A 209 6.01 -10.74 -7.28
C TYR A 209 7.37 -10.82 -6.60
N ASP A 210 7.79 -12.02 -6.22
CA ASP A 210 9.07 -12.29 -5.57
C ASP A 210 10.01 -13.06 -6.51
N ASN A 211 11.08 -12.39 -6.93
CA ASN A 211 12.12 -12.93 -7.80
C ASN A 211 13.49 -13.04 -7.11
N ARG A 212 13.53 -13.10 -5.79
CA ARG A 212 14.78 -13.32 -5.05
C ARG A 212 15.45 -14.62 -5.48
N ASP A 213 14.68 -15.65 -5.76
CA ASP A 213 15.11 -16.79 -6.56
C ASP A 213 14.71 -16.57 -8.02
N LYS A 214 15.67 -16.17 -8.85
CA LYS A 214 15.44 -15.87 -10.27
C LYS A 214 15.01 -17.08 -11.09
N ASN A 215 15.34 -18.30 -10.63
CA ASN A 215 14.98 -19.54 -11.33
C ASN A 215 13.57 -20.01 -11.00
N ASN A 216 13.05 -19.61 -9.83
CA ASN A 216 11.75 -20.01 -9.32
C ASN A 216 11.00 -18.79 -8.74
N PRO A 217 10.63 -17.82 -9.58
CA PRO A 217 9.85 -16.67 -9.09
C PRO A 217 8.48 -17.13 -8.61
N VAL A 218 7.96 -16.44 -7.60
CA VAL A 218 6.68 -16.77 -6.97
C VAL A 218 5.86 -15.51 -6.71
N LEU A 219 4.60 -15.71 -6.42
CA LEU A 219 3.74 -14.71 -5.81
C LEU A 219 3.71 -14.93 -4.30
N ILE A 220 3.90 -13.87 -3.53
CA ILE A 220 3.66 -13.89 -2.10
C ILE A 220 2.37 -13.13 -1.84
N VAL A 221 1.40 -13.79 -1.21
CA VAL A 221 0.08 -13.26 -0.91
C VAL A 221 -0.11 -13.20 0.61
N THR A 222 -0.56 -12.05 1.11
CA THR A 222 -0.97 -11.94 2.52
C THR A 222 -2.38 -12.47 2.68
N SER A 223 -2.54 -13.59 3.38
CA SER A 223 -3.84 -14.09 3.83
C SER A 223 -4.11 -13.53 5.23
N ARG A 224 -4.69 -12.31 5.29
CA ARG A 224 -4.75 -11.50 6.51
C ARG A 224 -5.47 -12.18 7.65
N GLU A 225 -6.62 -12.78 7.39
CA GLU A 225 -7.41 -13.48 8.43
C GLU A 225 -6.85 -14.84 8.83
N GLN A 226 -5.91 -15.39 8.04
CA GLN A 226 -5.16 -16.59 8.42
C GLN A 226 -3.83 -16.25 9.10
N HIS A 227 -3.48 -14.96 9.25
CA HIS A 227 -2.22 -14.47 9.80
C HIS A 227 -1.00 -15.09 9.11
N ALA A 228 -1.06 -15.25 7.78
CA ALA A 228 -0.08 -15.99 6.99
C ALA A 228 0.33 -15.28 5.71
N PHE A 229 1.56 -15.53 5.31
CA PHE A 229 2.01 -15.33 3.94
C PHE A 229 1.93 -16.66 3.20
N LYS A 230 1.30 -16.66 2.04
CA LYS A 230 1.23 -17.84 1.16
C LYS A 230 2.03 -17.61 -0.09
N ARG A 231 2.68 -18.66 -0.56
CA ARG A 231 3.47 -18.63 -1.78
C ARG A 231 2.75 -19.45 -2.84
N TYR A 232 2.68 -18.89 -4.03
CA TYR A 232 2.18 -19.57 -5.22
C TYR A 232 3.21 -19.45 -6.33
N THR A 233 3.32 -20.47 -7.14
CA THR A 233 3.96 -20.31 -8.45
C THR A 233 3.15 -19.36 -9.32
N LEU A 234 3.71 -18.88 -10.41
CA LEU A 234 3.01 -17.95 -11.31
C LEU A 234 1.80 -18.60 -12.01
N ASP A 235 1.72 -19.92 -12.01
CA ASP A 235 0.58 -20.69 -12.51
C ASP A 235 -0.42 -21.12 -11.41
N GLY A 236 -0.21 -20.66 -10.17
CA GLY A 236 -1.17 -20.80 -9.07
C GLY A 236 -1.06 -22.09 -8.24
N LYS A 237 0.12 -22.75 -8.26
CA LYS A 237 0.38 -23.94 -7.42
C LYS A 237 1.08 -23.55 -6.13
#